data_7ba6b3d40507de24caeb169536e572be
#
_entry.id   7ba6b3d40507de24caeb169536e572be
#
_cell.length_a   1.000
_cell.length_b   1.000
_cell.length_c   1.000
_cell.angle_alpha   90.00
_cell.angle_beta   90.00
_cell.angle_gamma   90.00
#
_symmetry.space_group_name_H-M   'P 1'
#
loop_
_entity.id
_entity.type
_entity.pdbx_description
1 polymer ?
#
loop_
_entity_poly.entity_id
_entity_poly.type
_entity_poly.pdbx_seq_one_letter_code
_entity_poly.pdbx_strand_id
1 'polypeptide(L)'
;MNIYNCHPQANCTNTIGSYECHCNPGYYGNGINCSPCPENFYSFNDTTCLSCPDDSTSLLASTSIIDCKCTSFNHYPDDQILTCLPCPFGFLLDDNSNTCQSMIFFFFLKWKKKIEMKK
;
A
#
# COMPACT_ATOMS: atom_id res chain seq x y z
N MET A 1 -25.12 -16.46 7.61
CA MET A 1 -24.48 -17.70 7.17
C MET A 1 -24.02 -17.55 5.72
N ASN A 2 -22.77 -17.84 5.46
CA ASN A 2 -22.21 -17.74 4.11
C ASN A 2 -22.55 -19.01 3.33
N ILE A 3 -23.41 -18.90 2.32
CA ILE A 3 -23.77 -20.05 1.47
C ILE A 3 -22.70 -20.31 0.41
N TYR A 4 -21.73 -19.41 0.27
CA TYR A 4 -20.62 -19.57 -0.66
C TYR A 4 -19.41 -20.11 0.10
N ASN A 5 -18.59 -20.86 -0.59
CA ASN A 5 -17.43 -21.51 0.00
C ASN A 5 -16.19 -20.63 -0.11
N CYS A 6 -16.37 -19.30 -0.11
CA CYS A 6 -15.26 -18.36 -0.20
C CYS A 6 -14.54 -18.22 1.14
N HIS A 7 -13.25 -17.95 1.07
CA HIS A 7 -12.44 -17.69 2.26
C HIS A 7 -12.98 -16.46 3.03
N PRO A 8 -12.83 -16.42 4.37
CA PRO A 8 -13.26 -15.23 5.14
C PRO A 8 -12.65 -13.93 4.67
N GLN A 9 -11.45 -13.98 4.08
CA GLN A 9 -10.78 -12.80 3.53
C GLN A 9 -10.97 -12.70 2.01
N ALA A 10 -12.12 -13.14 1.52
CA ALA A 10 -12.48 -13.03 0.13
C ALA A 10 -13.85 -12.38 -0.02
N ASN A 11 -14.05 -11.79 -1.19
CA ASN A 11 -15.31 -11.18 -1.57
C ASN A 11 -16.02 -12.12 -2.54
N CYS A 12 -17.31 -12.40 -2.25
CA CYS A 12 -18.13 -13.29 -3.06
C CYS A 12 -19.00 -12.47 -4.00
N THR A 13 -19.02 -12.84 -5.29
CA THR A 13 -19.84 -12.20 -6.30
C THR A 13 -20.74 -13.24 -6.96
N ASN A 14 -22.05 -12.98 -7.01
CA ASN A 14 -22.99 -13.86 -7.68
C ASN A 14 -22.81 -13.78 -9.19
N THR A 15 -22.83 -14.95 -9.83
CA THR A 15 -22.86 -15.07 -11.27
C THR A 15 -24.10 -15.86 -11.68
N ILE A 16 -24.37 -15.95 -12.97
CA ILE A 16 -25.51 -16.72 -13.46
C ILE A 16 -25.28 -18.19 -13.19
N GLY A 17 -26.07 -18.77 -12.25
CA GLY A 17 -26.00 -20.18 -11.89
C GLY A 17 -24.82 -20.55 -10.99
N SER A 18 -24.04 -19.58 -10.49
CA SER A 18 -22.89 -19.87 -9.65
C SER A 18 -22.44 -18.63 -8.85
N TYR A 19 -21.17 -18.62 -8.44
CA TYR A 19 -20.57 -17.49 -7.73
C TYR A 19 -19.07 -17.46 -8.00
N GLU A 20 -18.47 -16.31 -7.76
CA GLU A 20 -17.01 -16.13 -7.87
C GLU A 20 -16.47 -15.62 -6.55
N CYS A 21 -15.28 -16.09 -6.18
CA CYS A 21 -14.58 -15.65 -4.99
C CYS A 21 -13.28 -14.96 -5.41
N HIS A 22 -13.02 -13.79 -4.82
CA HIS A 22 -11.80 -13.04 -5.07
C HIS A 22 -11.20 -12.62 -3.74
N CYS A 23 -9.91 -12.90 -3.53
CA CYS A 23 -9.24 -12.50 -2.28
C CYS A 23 -9.25 -10.99 -2.13
N ASN A 24 -9.45 -10.53 -0.89
CA ASN A 24 -9.44 -9.10 -0.58
C ASN A 24 -8.03 -8.51 -0.77
N PRO A 25 -7.92 -7.16 -0.94
CA PRO A 25 -6.60 -6.53 -1.00
C PRO A 25 -5.73 -6.93 0.19
N GLY A 26 -4.45 -7.17 -0.07
CA GLY A 26 -3.52 -7.67 0.93
C GLY A 26 -3.44 -9.19 0.98
N TYR A 27 -4.31 -9.89 0.24
CA TYR A 27 -4.36 -11.35 0.21
C TYR A 27 -4.29 -11.85 -1.22
N TYR A 28 -3.87 -13.09 -1.39
CA TYR A 28 -3.77 -13.70 -2.72
C TYR A 28 -4.23 -15.16 -2.66
N GLY A 29 -4.69 -15.66 -3.79
CA GLY A 29 -5.15 -17.03 -3.91
C GLY A 29 -6.31 -17.16 -4.87
N ASN A 30 -7.01 -18.30 -4.79
CA ASN A 30 -8.13 -18.58 -5.70
C ASN A 30 -9.48 -18.08 -5.15
N GLY A 31 -9.49 -17.40 -4.01
CA GLY A 31 -10.73 -16.93 -3.39
C GLY A 31 -11.35 -17.91 -2.42
N ILE A 32 -11.14 -19.20 -2.62
CA ILE A 32 -11.55 -20.24 -1.69
C ILE A 32 -10.47 -20.40 -0.62
N ASN A 33 -9.22 -20.25 -1.04
CA ASN A 33 -8.06 -20.19 -0.17
C ASN A 33 -7.36 -18.87 -0.42
N CYS A 34 -7.26 -18.02 0.60
CA CYS A 34 -6.57 -16.75 0.54
C CYS A 34 -5.51 -16.70 1.62
N SER A 35 -4.32 -16.25 1.24
CA SER A 35 -3.19 -16.06 2.17
C SER A 35 -2.77 -14.62 2.16
N PRO A 36 -2.32 -14.07 3.31
CA PRO A 36 -1.82 -12.69 3.32
C PRO A 36 -0.53 -12.59 2.51
N CYS A 37 -0.33 -11.47 1.83
CA CYS A 37 0.95 -11.21 1.18
C CYS A 37 2.03 -11.17 2.26
N PRO A 38 3.19 -11.84 2.04
CA PRO A 38 4.26 -11.89 3.04
C PRO A 38 4.82 -10.52 3.33
N GLU A 39 5.58 -10.41 4.42
CA GLU A 39 6.35 -9.20 4.68
C GLU A 39 7.24 -8.90 3.47
N ASN A 40 7.41 -7.62 3.17
CA ASN A 40 8.20 -7.11 2.04
C ASN A 40 7.57 -7.40 0.67
N PHE A 41 6.26 -7.72 0.69
CA PHE A 41 5.45 -7.86 -0.51
C PHE A 41 4.18 -7.04 -0.34
N TYR A 42 3.50 -6.76 -1.44
CA TYR A 42 2.19 -6.11 -1.42
C TYR A 42 1.29 -6.75 -2.46
N SER A 43 -0.03 -6.66 -2.27
CA SER A 43 -0.95 -7.28 -3.22
C SER A 43 -1.04 -6.44 -4.49
N PHE A 44 -0.84 -7.10 -5.63
CA PHE A 44 -0.99 -6.49 -6.95
C PHE A 44 -2.41 -6.72 -7.46
N ASN A 45 -2.89 -7.96 -7.33
CA ASN A 45 -4.27 -8.31 -7.63
C ASN A 45 -4.68 -9.45 -6.67
N ASP A 46 -5.86 -10.01 -6.87
CA ASP A 46 -6.38 -11.03 -5.97
C ASP A 46 -5.64 -12.38 -6.04
N THR A 47 -4.72 -12.54 -6.96
CA THR A 47 -3.97 -13.79 -7.13
C THR A 47 -2.47 -13.63 -6.99
N THR A 48 -1.94 -12.40 -6.96
CA THR A 48 -0.50 -12.15 -7.05
C THR A 48 -0.04 -11.10 -6.05
N CYS A 49 1.04 -11.38 -5.35
CA CYS A 49 1.78 -10.40 -4.55
C CYS A 49 3.07 -10.04 -5.28
N LEU A 50 3.43 -8.76 -5.27
CA LEU A 50 4.69 -8.28 -5.83
C LEU A 50 5.63 -7.91 -4.71
N SER A 51 6.93 -8.11 -4.92
CA SER A 51 7.93 -7.72 -3.93
C SER A 51 8.07 -6.21 -3.89
N CYS A 52 8.32 -5.68 -2.69
CA CYS A 52 8.64 -4.26 -2.54
C CYS A 52 9.94 -3.94 -3.27
N PRO A 53 10.11 -2.68 -3.72
CA PRO A 53 11.38 -2.26 -4.31
C PRO A 53 12.56 -2.54 -3.39
N ASP A 54 13.75 -2.65 -3.97
CA ASP A 54 14.96 -2.86 -3.19
C ASP A 54 15.11 -1.77 -2.12
N ASP A 55 15.61 -2.16 -0.95
CA ASP A 55 15.82 -1.27 0.20
C ASP A 55 14.51 -0.73 0.79
N SER A 56 13.39 -1.42 0.57
CA SER A 56 12.13 -1.09 1.22
C SER A 56 11.55 -2.32 1.91
N THR A 57 10.65 -2.07 2.87
CA THR A 57 9.99 -3.13 3.65
C THR A 57 8.51 -2.86 3.77
N SER A 58 7.74 -3.90 3.96
CA SER A 58 6.31 -3.79 4.22
C SER A 58 5.87 -4.83 5.21
N LEU A 59 4.74 -4.59 5.84
CA LEU A 59 4.16 -5.53 6.81
C LEU A 59 3.31 -6.59 6.08
N LEU A 60 2.99 -7.64 6.84
CA LEU A 60 2.11 -8.70 6.35
C LEU A 60 0.79 -8.12 5.85
N ALA A 61 0.28 -8.66 4.75
CA ALA A 61 -1.01 -8.27 4.17
C ALA A 61 -1.03 -6.81 3.67
N SER A 62 0.10 -6.29 3.19
CA SER A 62 0.14 -4.96 2.59
C SER A 62 -0.64 -4.91 1.28
N THR A 63 -1.32 -3.80 1.03
CA THR A 63 -2.30 -3.69 -0.05
C THR A 63 -1.78 -2.97 -1.30
N SER A 64 -0.71 -2.20 -1.18
CA SER A 64 -0.18 -1.45 -2.32
C SER A 64 1.27 -1.07 -2.08
N ILE A 65 1.90 -0.53 -3.14
CA ILE A 65 3.30 -0.12 -3.06
C ILE A 65 3.52 1.00 -2.03
N ILE A 66 2.50 1.80 -1.72
CA ILE A 66 2.67 2.85 -0.71
C ILE A 66 2.89 2.26 0.69
N ASP A 67 2.59 0.98 0.89
CA ASP A 67 2.90 0.29 2.14
C ASP A 67 4.37 -0.13 2.22
N CYS A 68 5.08 -0.08 1.10
CA CYS A 68 6.52 -0.34 1.07
C CYS A 68 7.26 0.91 1.54
N LYS A 69 7.90 0.82 2.68
CA LYS A 69 8.63 1.95 3.28
C LYS A 69 10.12 1.77 3.04
N CYS A 70 10.74 2.78 2.43
CA CYS A 70 12.18 2.74 2.19
C CYS A 70 12.94 2.85 3.50
N THR A 71 14.03 2.09 3.61
CA THR A 71 14.85 2.07 4.82
C THR A 71 15.77 3.28 4.93
N SER A 72 16.04 3.95 3.81
CA SER A 72 16.87 5.16 3.79
C SER A 72 16.02 6.40 4.01
N PHE A 73 16.57 7.38 4.73
CA PHE A 73 15.88 8.63 5.01
C PHE A 73 15.56 9.38 3.71
N ASN A 74 14.35 9.91 3.64
CA ASN A 74 13.89 10.77 2.54
C ASN A 74 13.97 10.11 1.16
N HIS A 75 13.73 8.79 1.11
CA HIS A 75 13.64 8.02 -0.12
C HIS A 75 12.21 7.53 -0.33
N TYR A 76 11.80 7.38 -1.57
CA TYR A 76 10.48 6.85 -1.92
C TYR A 76 10.62 5.62 -2.80
N PRO A 77 9.66 4.67 -2.72
CA PRO A 77 9.71 3.48 -3.57
C PRO A 77 9.26 3.81 -4.99
N ASP A 78 10.03 3.38 -5.97
CA ASP A 78 9.70 3.54 -7.39
C ASP A 78 9.35 2.16 -7.96
N ASP A 79 8.12 2.02 -8.48
CA ASP A 79 7.64 0.73 -8.97
C ASP A 79 8.12 0.40 -10.38
N GLN A 80 8.67 1.36 -11.10
CA GLN A 80 9.17 1.13 -12.46
C GLN A 80 10.59 0.60 -12.46
N ILE A 81 11.46 1.18 -11.64
CA ILE A 81 12.84 0.71 -11.54
C ILE A 81 13.08 -0.22 -10.35
N LEU A 82 12.04 -0.46 -9.55
CA LEU A 82 12.03 -1.43 -8.44
C LEU A 82 13.11 -1.16 -7.39
N THR A 83 13.32 0.12 -7.05
CA THR A 83 14.25 0.51 -6.00
C THR A 83 13.76 1.80 -5.34
N CYS A 84 14.36 2.13 -4.19
CA CYS A 84 14.08 3.39 -3.53
C CYS A 84 14.95 4.50 -4.11
N LEU A 85 14.33 5.64 -4.36
CA LEU A 85 15.02 6.82 -4.90
C LEU A 85 14.97 7.96 -3.89
N PRO A 86 16.02 8.79 -3.83
CA PRO A 86 16.00 9.95 -2.94
C PRO A 86 15.00 10.99 -3.46
N CYS A 87 14.33 11.68 -2.53
CA CYS A 87 13.51 12.81 -2.92
C CYS A 87 14.39 13.92 -3.50
N PRO A 88 13.91 14.64 -4.54
CA PRO A 88 14.67 15.72 -5.13
C PRO A 88 15.00 16.83 -4.12
N PHE A 89 16.02 17.63 -4.41
CA PHE A 89 16.37 18.76 -3.57
C PHE A 89 15.16 19.69 -3.41
N GLY A 90 14.88 20.08 -2.17
CA GLY A 90 13.73 20.91 -1.87
C GLY A 90 12.44 20.14 -1.59
N PHE A 91 12.51 18.78 -1.55
CA PHE A 91 11.35 17.92 -1.29
C PHE A 91 11.64 17.03 -0.09
N LEU A 92 10.58 16.71 0.65
CA LEU A 92 10.62 15.79 1.76
C LEU A 92 9.59 14.67 1.55
N LEU A 93 9.92 13.49 2.05
CA LEU A 93 9.01 12.36 1.98
C LEU A 93 7.84 12.56 2.94
N ASP A 94 6.62 12.44 2.42
CA ASP A 94 5.42 12.39 3.24
C ASP A 94 5.17 10.93 3.61
N ASP A 95 5.29 10.60 4.90
CA ASP A 95 5.15 9.22 5.36
C ASP A 95 3.76 8.66 5.13
N ASN A 96 2.73 9.50 5.08
CA ASN A 96 1.36 9.03 4.89
C ASN A 96 1.11 8.59 3.46
N SER A 97 1.55 9.38 2.48
CA SER A 97 1.37 9.06 1.06
C SER A 97 2.55 8.31 0.47
N ASN A 98 3.69 8.28 1.19
CA ASN A 98 4.94 7.68 0.73
C ASN A 98 5.44 8.31 -0.57
N THR A 99 5.21 9.61 -0.72
CA THR A 99 5.61 10.39 -1.89
C THR A 99 6.37 11.63 -1.46
N CYS A 100 7.15 12.19 -2.39
CA CYS A 100 7.92 13.40 -2.12
C CYS A 100 7.04 14.63 -2.26
N GLN A 101 7.07 15.50 -1.25
CA GLN A 101 6.30 16.74 -1.22
C GLN A 101 7.25 17.92 -1.10
N SER A 102 6.88 19.05 -1.70
CA SER A 102 7.69 20.26 -1.63
C SER A 102 7.86 20.73 -0.18
N MET A 103 9.08 21.14 0.19
CA MET A 103 9.32 21.72 1.51
C MET A 103 8.48 22.95 1.76
N ILE A 104 8.20 23.73 0.72
CA ILE A 104 7.36 24.93 0.84
C ILE A 104 5.95 24.52 1.32
N PHE A 105 5.43 23.41 0.82
CA PHE A 105 4.14 22.90 1.23
C PHE A 105 4.13 22.54 2.73
N PHE A 106 5.18 21.88 3.22
CA PHE A 106 5.29 21.53 4.64
C PHE A 106 5.37 22.78 5.53
N PHE A 107 6.16 23.77 5.14
CA PHE A 107 6.24 25.02 5.88
C PHE A 107 4.88 25.73 5.92
N PHE A 108 4.17 25.74 4.80
CA PHE A 108 2.85 26.36 4.72
C PHE A 108 1.88 25.68 5.68
N LEU A 109 1.87 24.35 5.73
CA LEU A 109 0.99 23.62 6.65
C LEU A 109 1.34 23.92 8.11
N LYS A 110 2.63 23.95 8.46
CA LYS A 110 3.06 24.25 9.81
C LYS A 110 2.67 25.68 10.20
N TRP A 111 2.82 26.62 9.28
CA TRP A 111 2.46 28.01 9.52
C TRP A 111 0.95 28.16 9.73
N LYS A 112 0.15 27.53 8.90
CA LYS A 112 -1.30 27.56 9.00
C LYS A 112 -1.75 26.97 10.34
N LYS A 113 -1.18 25.86 10.75
CA LYS A 113 -1.50 25.20 12.02
C LYS A 113 -1.14 26.10 13.20
N LYS A 114 -0.04 26.81 13.12
CA LYS A 114 0.41 27.75 14.16
C LYS A 114 -0.56 28.90 14.33
N ILE A 115 -1.10 29.43 13.23
CA ILE A 115 -2.12 30.49 13.28
C ILE A 115 -3.40 29.98 13.91
N GLU A 116 -3.85 28.79 13.56
CA GLU A 116 -5.07 28.20 14.14
C GLU A 116 -4.94 27.97 15.64
N MET A 117 -3.76 27.62 16.13
CA MET A 117 -3.54 27.40 17.56
C MET A 117 -3.52 28.69 18.38
N LYS A 118 -3.33 29.85 17.74
CA LYS A 118 -3.32 31.14 18.44
C LYS A 118 -4.70 31.75 18.62
N LYS A 119 -5.71 31.19 18.02
CA LYS A 119 -7.07 31.60 18.21
C LYS A 119 -7.63 30.99 19.53
#